data_a70dec8786f7e63f353b3d845783f74f
#
_entry.id   a70dec8786f7e63f353b3d845783f74f
#
_cell.length_a   1.000
_cell.length_b   1.000
_cell.length_c   1.000
_cell.angle_alpha   90.00
_cell.angle_beta   90.00
_cell.angle_gamma   90.00
#
_symmetry.space_group_name_H-M   'P 1'
#
loop_
_entity.id
_entity.type
_entity.pdbx_description
1 polymer ?
#
loop_
_entity_poly.entity_id
_entity_poly.type
_entity_poly.pdbx_seq_one_letter_code
_entity_poly.pdbx_strand_id
1 'polypeptide(L)'
;GLFPSLGSTTAGSLLSGLWLQDVLMLAVLACFLAARKTSWRMIGVRAPQGRHPYLGAVIGGILLYVLMTLLVQLINALLPNGLSAQNVQSYMQADDALWVKIFVVLTMGVFVPIAEELIFRGYLFNSLCRYLTPQMAMLFTAVIFGCAHMDAQRAIPLAVGGYLLNVIAVRYQSVFASAIAHGLWNAVMIVAYYSVL
;
A
#
# COMPACT_ATOMS: atom_id res chain seq x y z
N GLY A 1 -4.94 23.75 -23.91
CA GLY A 1 -4.23 23.34 -22.71
C GLY A 1 -3.70 21.94 -22.86
N LEU A 2 -2.43 21.71 -22.52
CA LEU A 2 -1.73 20.41 -22.69
C LEU A 2 -2.26 19.31 -21.73
N PHE A 3 -3.11 19.66 -20.78
CA PHE A 3 -3.76 18.70 -19.88
C PHE A 3 -5.25 19.06 -19.77
N PRO A 4 -6.18 18.21 -20.23
CA PRO A 4 -7.57 18.32 -19.83
C PRO A 4 -7.57 18.30 -18.29
N SER A 5 -8.35 19.18 -17.67
CA SER A 5 -8.36 19.35 -16.22
C SER A 5 -8.53 17.98 -15.54
N LEU A 6 -7.52 17.53 -14.82
CA LEU A 6 -7.56 16.31 -14.00
C LEU A 6 -8.82 16.24 -13.10
N GLY A 7 -9.40 17.39 -12.75
CA GLY A 7 -10.58 17.49 -11.91
C GLY A 7 -11.93 17.22 -12.62
N SER A 8 -11.94 16.98 -13.95
CA SER A 8 -13.19 16.73 -14.69
C SER A 8 -13.50 15.25 -14.87
N THR A 9 -12.57 14.35 -14.57
CA THR A 9 -12.77 12.90 -14.64
C THR A 9 -12.93 12.32 -13.23
N THR A 10 -13.70 11.24 -13.12
CA THR A 10 -13.88 10.54 -11.85
C THR A 10 -12.53 10.04 -11.29
N ALA A 11 -11.66 9.50 -12.17
CA ALA A 11 -10.30 9.12 -11.81
C ALA A 11 -9.44 10.32 -11.36
N GLY A 12 -9.60 11.48 -11.98
CA GLY A 12 -8.89 12.70 -11.60
C GLY A 12 -9.22 13.19 -10.19
N SER A 13 -10.47 13.11 -9.77
CA SER A 13 -10.89 13.48 -8.41
C SER A 13 -10.33 12.49 -7.36
N LEU A 14 -10.31 11.19 -7.66
CA LEU A 14 -9.67 10.18 -6.82
C LEU A 14 -8.19 10.49 -6.64
N LEU A 15 -7.47 10.68 -7.75
CA LEU A 15 -6.03 10.92 -7.74
C LEU A 15 -5.68 12.18 -6.93
N SER A 16 -6.42 13.28 -7.13
CA SER A 16 -6.18 14.52 -6.37
C SER A 16 -6.41 14.33 -4.86
N GLY A 17 -7.44 13.57 -4.49
CA GLY A 17 -7.72 13.23 -3.09
C GLY A 17 -6.60 12.39 -2.45
N LEU A 18 -6.16 11.33 -3.14
CA LEU A 18 -5.05 10.48 -2.67
C LEU A 18 -3.74 11.24 -2.55
N TRP A 19 -3.39 12.04 -3.56
CA TRP A 19 -2.18 12.85 -3.51
C TRP A 19 -2.20 13.85 -2.35
N LEU A 20 -3.32 14.55 -2.14
CA LEU A 20 -3.46 15.48 -1.03
C LEU A 20 -3.32 14.78 0.31
N GLN A 21 -4.02 13.65 0.49
CA GLN A 21 -3.94 12.84 1.70
C GLN A 21 -2.50 12.41 1.98
N ASP A 22 -1.83 11.79 1.00
CA ASP A 22 -0.50 11.22 1.20
C ASP A 22 0.57 12.30 1.40
N VAL A 23 0.48 13.43 0.69
CA VAL A 23 1.37 14.58 0.90
C VAL A 23 1.20 15.14 2.31
N LEU A 24 -0.03 15.31 2.80
CA LEU A 24 -0.30 15.75 4.16
C LEU A 24 0.22 14.77 5.19
N MET A 25 0.00 13.47 5.01
CA MET A 25 0.50 12.42 5.89
C MET A 25 2.03 12.39 5.95
N LEU A 26 2.69 12.52 4.79
CA LEU A 26 4.16 12.58 4.72
C LEU A 26 4.71 13.88 5.33
N ALA A 27 4.03 15.02 5.16
CA ALA A 27 4.40 16.28 5.80
C ALA A 27 4.31 16.17 7.32
N VAL A 28 3.22 15.61 7.85
CA VAL A 28 3.06 15.35 9.29
C VAL A 28 4.14 14.40 9.80
N LEU A 29 4.44 13.32 9.07
CA LEU A 29 5.52 12.41 9.42
C LEU A 29 6.87 13.12 9.47
N ALA A 30 7.18 13.94 8.45
CA ALA A 30 8.43 14.69 8.39
C ALA A 30 8.57 15.68 9.56
N CYS A 31 7.51 16.43 9.87
CA CYS A 31 7.48 17.32 11.04
C CYS A 31 7.69 16.55 12.36
N PHE A 32 7.05 15.39 12.48
CA PHE A 32 7.16 14.56 13.67
C PHE A 32 8.58 13.98 13.83
N LEU A 33 9.20 13.50 12.75
CA LEU A 33 10.57 13.02 12.76
C LEU A 33 11.56 14.14 13.12
N ALA A 34 11.35 15.35 12.55
CA ALA A 34 12.16 16.52 12.88
C ALA A 34 12.05 16.90 14.35
N ALA A 35 10.84 16.99 14.88
CA ALA A 35 10.58 17.28 16.31
C ALA A 35 11.21 16.27 17.25
N ARG A 36 11.25 14.98 16.85
CA ARG A 36 11.86 13.88 17.62
C ARG A 36 13.34 13.69 17.33
N LYS A 37 13.94 14.48 16.46
CA LYS A 37 15.33 14.34 15.98
C LYS A 37 15.63 12.92 15.48
N THR A 38 14.62 12.27 14.86
CA THR A 38 14.72 10.92 14.32
C THR A 38 15.08 11.01 12.84
N SER A 39 16.17 10.35 12.42
CA SER A 39 16.57 10.33 11.02
C SER A 39 15.71 9.36 10.20
N TRP A 40 15.54 9.63 8.91
CA TRP A 40 14.89 8.75 7.95
C TRP A 40 15.51 7.34 7.93
N ARG A 41 16.82 7.25 8.11
CA ARG A 41 17.54 5.98 8.17
C ARG A 41 17.10 5.13 9.38
N MET A 42 16.78 5.77 10.51
CA MET A 42 16.32 5.06 11.72
C MET A 42 14.95 4.42 11.54
N ILE A 43 14.13 4.95 10.67
CA ILE A 43 12.83 4.38 10.30
C ILE A 43 12.90 3.47 9.07
N GLY A 44 14.10 3.00 8.70
CA GLY A 44 14.26 2.00 7.62
C GLY A 44 14.34 2.57 6.20
N VAL A 45 14.47 3.88 6.02
CA VAL A 45 14.73 4.52 4.71
C VAL A 45 16.20 4.31 4.35
N ARG A 46 16.47 3.13 3.79
CA ARG A 46 17.80 2.67 3.37
C ARG A 46 17.67 1.58 2.31
N ALA A 47 18.73 1.37 1.52
CA ALA A 47 18.74 0.30 0.54
C ALA A 47 18.45 -1.06 1.19
N PRO A 48 17.66 -1.92 0.55
CA PRO A 48 17.38 -3.26 1.03
C PRO A 48 18.66 -4.09 1.18
N GLN A 49 18.72 -4.89 2.25
CA GLN A 49 19.89 -5.71 2.60
C GLN A 49 19.59 -7.20 2.47
N GLY A 50 20.65 -8.00 2.34
CA GLY A 50 20.56 -9.46 2.23
C GLY A 50 20.86 -9.99 0.84
N ARG A 51 20.64 -11.29 0.63
CA ARG A 51 20.88 -11.93 -0.67
C ARG A 51 19.72 -11.63 -1.63
N HIS A 52 20.02 -11.03 -2.78
CA HIS A 52 19.04 -10.68 -3.82
C HIS A 52 17.80 -9.94 -3.31
N PRO A 53 17.94 -8.82 -2.55
CA PRO A 53 16.83 -8.24 -1.81
C PRO A 53 15.73 -7.67 -2.73
N TYR A 54 16.11 -7.11 -3.88
CA TYR A 54 15.13 -6.59 -4.85
C TYR A 54 14.33 -7.73 -5.51
N LEU A 55 15.00 -8.82 -5.88
CA LEU A 55 14.32 -10.01 -6.42
C LEU A 55 13.38 -10.61 -5.37
N GLY A 56 13.83 -10.68 -4.11
CA GLY A 56 12.98 -11.15 -3.03
C GLY A 56 11.77 -10.25 -2.77
N ALA A 57 11.90 -8.94 -2.88
CA ALA A 57 10.78 -8.01 -2.79
C ALA A 57 9.78 -8.19 -3.95
N VAL A 58 10.27 -8.37 -5.18
CA VAL A 58 9.43 -8.63 -6.35
C VAL A 58 8.68 -9.95 -6.20
N ILE A 59 9.37 -11.04 -5.84
CA ILE A 59 8.73 -12.34 -5.58
C ILE A 59 7.70 -12.21 -4.46
N GLY A 60 8.03 -11.49 -3.38
CA GLY A 60 7.12 -11.20 -2.28
C GLY A 60 5.85 -10.48 -2.74
N GLY A 61 5.96 -9.50 -3.63
CA GLY A 61 4.82 -8.79 -4.21
C GLY A 61 3.92 -9.68 -5.08
N ILE A 62 4.51 -10.57 -5.89
CA ILE A 62 3.77 -11.55 -6.69
C ILE A 62 3.03 -12.53 -5.78
N LEU A 63 3.71 -13.06 -4.77
CA LEU A 63 3.10 -13.98 -3.80
C LEU A 63 1.99 -13.30 -2.99
N LEU A 64 2.16 -12.04 -2.61
CA LEU A 64 1.12 -11.24 -1.98
C LEU A 64 -0.11 -11.11 -2.88
N TYR A 65 0.08 -10.74 -4.16
CA TYR A 65 -1.03 -10.65 -5.11
C TYR A 65 -1.81 -11.96 -5.21
N VAL A 66 -1.11 -13.08 -5.41
CA VAL A 66 -1.73 -14.40 -5.51
C VAL A 66 -2.48 -14.75 -4.22
N LEU A 67 -1.83 -14.61 -3.06
CA LEU A 67 -2.43 -14.94 -1.77
C LEU A 67 -3.65 -14.08 -1.47
N MET A 68 -3.57 -12.76 -1.71
CA MET A 68 -4.69 -11.84 -1.47
C MET A 68 -5.84 -12.13 -2.42
N THR A 69 -5.57 -12.45 -3.69
CA THR A 69 -6.60 -12.85 -4.66
C THR A 69 -7.32 -14.12 -4.20
N LEU A 70 -6.58 -15.16 -3.79
CA LEU A 70 -7.17 -16.40 -3.27
C LEU A 70 -7.97 -16.16 -1.99
N LEU A 71 -7.47 -15.32 -1.08
CA LEU A 71 -8.17 -15.00 0.17
C LEU A 71 -9.48 -14.24 -0.11
N VAL A 72 -9.46 -13.28 -1.01
CA VAL A 72 -10.66 -12.53 -1.43
C VAL A 72 -11.66 -13.48 -2.11
N GLN A 73 -11.22 -14.39 -2.99
CA GLN A 73 -12.10 -15.39 -3.60
C GLN A 73 -12.72 -16.33 -2.57
N LEU A 74 -11.93 -16.79 -1.59
CA LEU A 74 -12.44 -17.63 -0.49
C LEU A 74 -13.51 -16.89 0.32
N ILE A 75 -13.26 -15.63 0.67
CA ILE A 75 -14.23 -14.81 1.41
C ILE A 75 -15.50 -14.61 0.59
N ASN A 76 -15.37 -14.33 -0.71
CA ASN A 76 -16.51 -14.21 -1.62
C ASN A 76 -17.36 -15.51 -1.70
N ALA A 77 -16.69 -16.66 -1.66
CA ALA A 77 -17.40 -17.95 -1.66
C ALA A 77 -18.12 -18.24 -0.34
N LEU A 78 -17.66 -17.67 0.78
CA LEU A 78 -18.23 -17.88 2.11
C LEU A 78 -19.31 -16.85 2.48
N LEU A 79 -19.29 -15.67 1.86
CA LEU A 79 -20.27 -14.61 2.12
C LEU A 79 -21.47 -14.74 1.17
N PRO A 80 -22.73 -14.69 1.66
CA PRO A 80 -23.92 -14.82 0.82
C PRO A 80 -24.01 -13.81 -0.34
N ASN A 81 -23.52 -12.58 -0.12
CA ASN A 81 -23.55 -11.50 -1.10
C ASN A 81 -22.15 -11.14 -1.66
N GLY A 82 -21.12 -11.91 -1.30
CA GLY A 82 -19.74 -11.60 -1.63
C GLY A 82 -19.24 -10.30 -0.98
N LEU A 83 -18.06 -9.83 -1.41
CA LEU A 83 -17.53 -8.53 -1.04
C LEU A 83 -18.09 -7.45 -1.97
N SER A 84 -18.44 -6.29 -1.42
CA SER A 84 -18.75 -5.10 -2.24
C SER A 84 -17.57 -4.69 -3.12
N ALA A 85 -17.80 -3.97 -4.21
CA ALA A 85 -16.72 -3.38 -4.99
C ALA A 85 -15.86 -2.45 -4.10
N GLN A 86 -14.55 -2.39 -4.35
CA GLN A 86 -13.69 -1.45 -3.65
C GLN A 86 -13.99 -0.01 -4.09
N ASN A 87 -13.91 0.93 -3.17
CA ASN A 87 -14.14 2.33 -3.49
C ASN A 87 -13.27 2.82 -4.67
N VAL A 88 -12.00 2.40 -4.74
CA VAL A 88 -11.11 2.75 -5.85
C VAL A 88 -11.63 2.27 -7.21
N GLN A 89 -12.28 1.13 -7.27
CA GLN A 89 -12.84 0.57 -8.51
C GLN A 89 -13.98 1.42 -9.09
N SER A 90 -14.74 2.10 -8.24
CA SER A 90 -15.84 2.98 -8.71
C SER A 90 -15.36 4.22 -9.46
N TYR A 91 -14.07 4.55 -9.36
CA TYR A 91 -13.45 5.69 -10.05
C TYR A 91 -12.74 5.29 -11.34
N MET A 92 -12.62 4.00 -11.65
CA MET A 92 -11.93 3.49 -12.83
C MET A 92 -12.94 3.14 -13.91
N GLN A 93 -12.73 3.63 -15.14
CA GLN A 93 -13.65 3.44 -16.26
C GLN A 93 -12.94 2.78 -17.46
N ALA A 94 -13.67 1.98 -18.22
CA ALA A 94 -13.15 1.29 -19.41
C ALA A 94 -12.62 2.28 -20.47
N ASP A 95 -13.29 3.43 -20.60
CA ASP A 95 -12.98 4.50 -21.56
C ASP A 95 -11.98 5.53 -21.04
N ASP A 96 -11.41 5.34 -19.85
CA ASP A 96 -10.32 6.18 -19.37
C ASP A 96 -9.20 6.24 -20.42
N ALA A 97 -8.72 7.45 -20.73
CA ALA A 97 -7.60 7.63 -21.62
C ALA A 97 -6.35 6.91 -21.12
N LEU A 98 -5.51 6.38 -22.02
CA LEU A 98 -4.32 5.59 -21.65
C LEU A 98 -3.42 6.31 -20.62
N TRP A 99 -3.23 7.61 -20.76
CA TRP A 99 -2.42 8.39 -19.80
C TRP A 99 -3.05 8.41 -18.40
N VAL A 100 -4.39 8.41 -18.28
CA VAL A 100 -5.11 8.31 -17.01
C VAL A 100 -4.84 6.95 -16.39
N LYS A 101 -4.99 5.86 -17.14
CA LYS A 101 -4.70 4.49 -16.69
C LYS A 101 -3.26 4.36 -16.19
N ILE A 102 -2.29 4.87 -16.96
CA ILE A 102 -0.88 4.87 -16.56
C ILE A 102 -0.70 5.67 -15.25
N PHE A 103 -1.33 6.84 -15.14
CA PHE A 103 -1.18 7.68 -13.95
C PHE A 103 -1.83 7.05 -12.71
N VAL A 104 -2.96 6.36 -12.85
CA VAL A 104 -3.57 5.56 -11.78
C VAL A 104 -2.61 4.46 -11.32
N VAL A 105 -2.05 3.68 -12.27
CA VAL A 105 -1.08 2.62 -11.95
C VAL A 105 0.15 3.18 -11.23
N LEU A 106 0.71 4.29 -11.67
CA LEU A 106 1.86 4.92 -11.02
C LEU A 106 1.51 5.46 -9.62
N THR A 107 0.35 6.08 -9.48
CA THR A 107 -0.09 6.59 -8.17
C THR A 107 -0.30 5.44 -7.19
N MET A 108 -1.11 4.47 -7.55
CA MET A 108 -1.49 3.37 -6.64
C MET A 108 -0.40 2.30 -6.51
N GLY A 109 0.46 2.16 -7.53
CA GLY A 109 1.54 1.17 -7.53
C GLY A 109 2.89 1.71 -7.02
N VAL A 110 3.07 3.04 -6.93
CA VAL A 110 4.35 3.61 -6.50
C VAL A 110 4.15 4.63 -5.37
N PHE A 111 3.40 5.70 -5.62
CA PHE A 111 3.32 6.83 -4.68
C PHE A 111 2.63 6.45 -3.38
N VAL A 112 1.41 5.92 -3.46
CA VAL A 112 0.63 5.50 -2.29
C VAL A 112 1.37 4.42 -1.48
N PRO A 113 1.90 3.32 -2.07
CA PRO A 113 2.67 2.35 -1.32
C PRO A 113 3.90 2.92 -0.62
N ILE A 114 4.64 3.83 -1.25
CA ILE A 114 5.79 4.48 -0.58
C ILE A 114 5.33 5.27 0.64
N ALA A 115 4.27 6.08 0.52
CA ALA A 115 3.75 6.87 1.62
C ALA A 115 3.27 5.98 2.78
N GLU A 116 2.49 4.95 2.48
CA GLU A 116 1.98 4.02 3.47
C GLU A 116 3.11 3.23 4.16
N GLU A 117 4.08 2.71 3.39
CA GLU A 117 5.18 1.96 3.98
C GLU A 117 6.06 2.82 4.89
N LEU A 118 6.28 4.10 4.54
CA LEU A 118 6.99 5.04 5.42
C LEU A 118 6.27 5.23 6.76
N ILE A 119 4.95 5.29 6.75
CA ILE A 119 4.14 5.48 7.95
C ILE A 119 4.06 4.19 8.75
N PHE A 120 3.65 3.09 8.12
CA PHE A 120 3.37 1.83 8.84
C PHE A 120 4.65 1.07 9.18
N ARG A 121 5.55 0.81 8.23
CA ARG A 121 6.78 0.02 8.45
C ARG A 121 7.94 0.89 8.90
N GLY A 122 7.97 2.12 8.41
CA GLY A 122 8.96 3.10 8.84
C GLY A 122 8.68 3.57 10.25
N TYR A 123 7.61 4.31 10.46
CA TYR A 123 7.38 4.99 11.73
C TYR A 123 6.65 4.14 12.77
N LEU A 124 5.47 3.62 12.45
CA LEU A 124 4.60 2.96 13.42
C LEU A 124 5.23 1.68 13.98
N PHE A 125 5.66 0.77 13.09
CA PHE A 125 6.31 -0.47 13.50
C PHE A 125 7.54 -0.23 14.38
N ASN A 126 8.46 0.64 13.97
CA ASN A 126 9.65 0.96 14.76
C ASN A 126 9.32 1.63 16.09
N SER A 127 8.23 2.40 16.15
CA SER A 127 7.76 3.01 17.40
C SER A 127 7.20 1.95 18.35
N LEU A 128 6.43 1.00 17.84
CA LEU A 128 5.87 -0.11 18.64
C LEU A 128 6.96 -1.06 19.13
N CYS A 129 8.02 -1.30 18.36
CA CYS A 129 9.16 -2.13 18.79
C CYS A 129 9.90 -1.60 20.03
N ARG A 130 9.64 -0.35 20.45
CA ARG A 130 10.19 0.20 21.71
C ARG A 130 9.47 -0.35 22.95
N TYR A 131 8.27 -0.84 22.79
CA TYR A 131 7.39 -1.26 23.88
C TYR A 131 6.94 -2.72 23.76
N LEU A 132 7.00 -3.29 22.56
CA LEU A 132 6.50 -4.63 22.23
C LEU A 132 7.61 -5.48 21.61
N THR A 133 7.42 -6.80 21.68
CA THR A 133 8.27 -7.70 20.88
C THR A 133 8.06 -7.44 19.38
N PRO A 134 9.05 -7.71 18.51
CA PRO A 134 8.90 -7.51 17.07
C PRO A 134 7.68 -8.21 16.47
N GLN A 135 7.33 -9.41 16.94
CA GLN A 135 6.18 -10.16 16.47
C GLN A 135 4.85 -9.45 16.83
N MET A 136 4.74 -8.96 18.07
CA MET A 136 3.57 -8.18 18.51
C MET A 136 3.49 -6.85 17.76
N ALA A 137 4.62 -6.17 17.56
CA ALA A 137 4.66 -4.93 16.78
C ALA A 137 4.22 -5.15 15.33
N MET A 138 4.65 -6.26 14.68
CA MET A 138 4.16 -6.65 13.35
C MET A 138 2.65 -6.89 13.34
N LEU A 139 2.12 -7.59 14.33
CA LEU A 139 0.69 -7.88 14.43
C LEU A 139 -0.13 -6.59 14.60
N PHE A 140 0.23 -5.75 15.57
CA PHE A 140 -0.49 -4.49 15.80
C PHE A 140 -0.41 -3.54 14.61
N THR A 141 0.76 -3.40 14.00
CA THR A 141 0.91 -2.58 12.78
C THR A 141 0.02 -3.11 11.65
N ALA A 142 -0.06 -4.43 11.49
CA ALA A 142 -0.89 -5.06 10.47
C ALA A 142 -2.39 -4.84 10.70
N VAL A 143 -2.85 -4.97 11.94
CA VAL A 143 -4.25 -4.71 12.31
C VAL A 143 -4.60 -3.24 12.07
N ILE A 144 -3.74 -2.31 12.50
CA ILE A 144 -3.96 -0.88 12.28
C ILE A 144 -3.96 -0.56 10.78
N PHE A 145 -3.08 -1.19 9.99
CA PHE A 145 -3.07 -1.05 8.52
C PHE A 145 -4.40 -1.47 7.89
N GLY A 146 -4.91 -2.65 8.26
CA GLY A 146 -6.21 -3.13 7.76
C GLY A 146 -7.37 -2.20 8.14
N CYS A 147 -7.41 -1.74 9.39
CA CYS A 147 -8.46 -0.84 9.89
C CYS A 147 -8.38 0.57 9.28
N ALA A 148 -7.17 1.06 8.99
CA ALA A 148 -6.95 2.39 8.41
C ALA A 148 -7.57 2.55 7.00
N HIS A 149 -7.81 1.45 6.29
CA HIS A 149 -8.49 1.47 4.99
C HIS A 149 -10.02 1.73 5.09
N MET A 150 -10.58 1.77 6.30
CA MET A 150 -12.00 2.03 6.57
C MET A 150 -12.96 1.12 5.79
N ASP A 151 -12.49 -0.07 5.41
CA ASP A 151 -13.25 -1.12 4.72
C ASP A 151 -13.36 -2.35 5.62
N ALA A 152 -14.47 -2.45 6.36
CA ALA A 152 -14.67 -3.52 7.33
C ALA A 152 -14.66 -4.92 6.70
N GLN A 153 -15.09 -5.05 5.45
CA GLN A 153 -15.13 -6.33 4.74
C GLN A 153 -13.72 -6.81 4.38
N ARG A 154 -12.80 -5.87 4.12
CA ARG A 154 -11.42 -6.16 3.72
C ARG A 154 -10.40 -5.94 4.82
N ALA A 155 -10.81 -5.50 6.00
CA ALA A 155 -9.90 -5.24 7.11
C ALA A 155 -9.03 -6.47 7.44
N ILE A 156 -9.62 -7.68 7.45
CA ILE A 156 -8.87 -8.92 7.71
C ILE A 156 -7.89 -9.25 6.58
N PRO A 157 -8.29 -9.34 5.29
CA PRO A 157 -7.35 -9.52 4.19
C PRO A 157 -6.22 -8.48 4.20
N LEU A 158 -6.56 -7.20 4.36
CA LEU A 158 -5.57 -6.13 4.40
C LEU A 158 -4.61 -6.25 5.59
N ALA A 159 -5.11 -6.67 6.76
CA ALA A 159 -4.25 -6.95 7.91
C ALA A 159 -3.29 -8.14 7.63
N VAL A 160 -3.77 -9.21 6.96
CA VAL A 160 -2.89 -10.31 6.54
C VAL A 160 -1.81 -9.82 5.58
N GLY A 161 -2.19 -9.08 4.53
CA GLY A 161 -1.23 -8.43 3.62
C GLY A 161 -0.27 -7.50 4.36
N GLY A 162 -0.80 -6.70 5.29
CA GLY A 162 -0.03 -5.82 6.15
C GLY A 162 1.01 -6.54 7.00
N TYR A 163 0.67 -7.71 7.54
CA TYR A 163 1.62 -8.53 8.29
C TYR A 163 2.76 -9.06 7.40
N LEU A 164 2.44 -9.54 6.21
CA LEU A 164 3.45 -10.04 5.27
C LEU A 164 4.38 -8.93 4.76
N LEU A 165 3.86 -7.72 4.57
CA LEU A 165 4.70 -6.56 4.26
C LEU A 165 5.63 -6.20 5.43
N ASN A 166 5.20 -6.34 6.69
CA ASN A 166 6.11 -6.22 7.85
C ASN A 166 7.21 -7.28 7.80
N VAL A 167 6.89 -8.54 7.46
CA VAL A 167 7.89 -9.62 7.32
C VAL A 167 8.93 -9.24 6.25
N ILE A 168 8.50 -8.71 5.10
CA ILE A 168 9.41 -8.27 4.03
C ILE A 168 10.30 -7.11 4.50
N ALA A 169 9.70 -6.08 5.13
CA ALA A 169 10.45 -4.93 5.64
C ALA A 169 11.52 -5.34 6.66
N VAL A 170 11.17 -6.22 7.60
CA VAL A 170 12.10 -6.75 8.61
C VAL A 170 13.16 -7.64 7.97
N ARG A 171 12.77 -8.55 7.07
CA ARG A 171 13.69 -9.48 6.38
C ARG A 171 14.79 -8.75 5.62
N TYR A 172 14.44 -7.66 4.92
CA TYR A 172 15.37 -6.89 4.10
C TYR A 172 15.82 -5.59 4.76
N GLN A 173 15.40 -5.34 6.01
CA GLN A 173 15.74 -4.17 6.81
C GLN A 173 15.52 -2.84 6.07
N SER A 174 14.46 -2.75 5.28
CA SER A 174 14.20 -1.61 4.41
C SER A 174 12.71 -1.42 4.15
N VAL A 175 12.24 -0.19 4.30
CA VAL A 175 10.92 0.24 3.87
C VAL A 175 10.76 0.11 2.34
N PHE A 176 11.83 0.31 1.58
CA PHE A 176 11.75 0.19 0.12
C PHE A 176 11.50 -1.24 -0.34
N ALA A 177 11.96 -2.26 0.40
CA ALA A 177 11.67 -3.65 0.05
C ALA A 177 10.17 -3.95 0.17
N SER A 178 9.52 -3.50 1.25
CA SER A 178 8.08 -3.66 1.40
C SER A 178 7.31 -2.75 0.44
N ALA A 179 7.79 -1.54 0.14
CA ALA A 179 7.17 -0.66 -0.85
C ALA A 179 7.19 -1.25 -2.27
N ILE A 180 8.29 -1.91 -2.67
CA ILE A 180 8.35 -2.64 -3.95
C ILE A 180 7.32 -3.77 -3.98
N ALA A 181 7.24 -4.59 -2.92
CA ALA A 181 6.30 -5.70 -2.85
C ALA A 181 4.84 -5.21 -2.85
N HIS A 182 4.54 -4.18 -2.05
CA HIS A 182 3.22 -3.56 -1.97
C HIS A 182 2.82 -2.90 -3.29
N GLY A 183 3.71 -2.11 -3.86
CA GLY A 183 3.47 -1.43 -5.13
C GLY A 183 3.23 -2.40 -6.27
N LEU A 184 3.98 -3.50 -6.34
CA LEU A 184 3.76 -4.54 -7.35
C LEU A 184 2.41 -5.22 -7.15
N TRP A 185 2.02 -5.57 -5.90
CA TRP A 185 0.71 -6.10 -5.60
C TRP A 185 -0.40 -5.18 -6.10
N ASN A 186 -0.36 -3.88 -5.75
CA ASN A 186 -1.34 -2.89 -6.17
C ASN A 186 -1.35 -2.69 -7.69
N ALA A 187 -0.19 -2.55 -8.32
CA ALA A 187 -0.08 -2.34 -9.76
C ALA A 187 -0.69 -3.50 -10.55
N VAL A 188 -0.37 -4.76 -10.17
CA VAL A 188 -0.94 -5.95 -10.83
C VAL A 188 -2.45 -6.00 -10.63
N MET A 189 -2.96 -5.71 -9.43
CA MET A 189 -4.39 -5.67 -9.14
C MET A 189 -5.10 -4.63 -10.02
N ILE A 190 -4.55 -3.43 -10.18
CA ILE A 190 -5.15 -2.35 -10.99
C ILE A 190 -5.13 -2.69 -12.48
N VAL A 191 -4.00 -3.19 -12.98
CA VAL A 191 -3.89 -3.62 -14.38
C VAL A 191 -4.86 -4.76 -14.68
N ALA A 192 -4.96 -5.75 -13.78
CA ALA A 192 -5.92 -6.82 -13.90
C ALA A 192 -7.37 -6.30 -13.92
N TYR A 193 -7.69 -5.31 -13.08
CA TYR A 193 -9.02 -4.71 -13.07
C TYR A 193 -9.35 -4.00 -14.40
N TYR A 194 -8.42 -3.17 -14.90
CA TYR A 194 -8.62 -2.51 -16.20
C TYR A 194 -8.71 -3.49 -17.38
N SER A 195 -8.17 -4.69 -17.26
CA SER A 195 -8.24 -5.71 -18.32
C SER A 195 -9.60 -6.40 -18.43
N VAL A 196 -10.46 -6.26 -17.40
CA VAL A 196 -11.80 -6.87 -17.36
C VAL A 196 -12.93 -5.85 -17.43
N LEU A 197 -12.62 -4.52 -17.48
CA LEU A 197 -13.56 -3.45 -17.79
C LEU A 197 -13.83 -3.37 -19.30
#